data_e30f2d8da4532ce70e9c9e22f06dba09
#
_entry.id   e30f2d8da4532ce70e9c9e22f06dba09
#
_cell.length_a   1.000
_cell.length_b   1.000
_cell.length_c   1.000
_cell.angle_alpha   90.00
_cell.angle_beta   90.00
_cell.angle_gamma   90.00
#
_symmetry.space_group_name_H-M   'P 1'
#
loop_
_entity.id
_entity.type
_entity.pdbx_description
1 polymer ?
#
loop_
_entity_poly.entity_id
_entity_poly.type
_entity_poly.pdbx_seq_one_letter_code
_entity_poly.pdbx_strand_id
1 'polypeptide(L)'
;MRFAFLTILGCFISIFPAQATPITKDAANAYYQNCLAQPADGLTQKSKEMLCACTAAKMMERMNVEDIQAMAQQNEDGRKAMNYMIVKVYAPCMSFPAKDHYYNNCITNPQTKALSRNPQGLCNCMATKVANYLGENGSQVFEDILRRNPTMTDPMTALTEDQNFKNYAQTQLMSCVVQ
;
A
#
# COMPACT_ATOMS: atom_id res chain seq x y z
N MET A 1 -6.98 49.08 -58.65
CA MET A 1 -6.24 48.09 -57.82
C MET A 1 -6.69 48.33 -56.39
N ARG A 2 -7.56 47.40 -55.84
CA ARG A 2 -8.06 47.43 -54.46
C ARG A 2 -7.40 46.26 -53.73
N PHE A 3 -6.51 46.56 -52.79
CA PHE A 3 -5.90 45.54 -51.91
C PHE A 3 -6.85 45.29 -50.74
N ALA A 4 -7.38 44.08 -50.66
CA ALA A 4 -8.12 43.62 -49.50
C ALA A 4 -7.12 43.04 -48.46
N PHE A 5 -7.02 43.69 -47.29
CA PHE A 5 -6.30 43.21 -46.14
C PHE A 5 -7.14 42.14 -45.43
N LEU A 6 -6.70 40.87 -45.49
CA LEU A 6 -7.28 39.79 -44.74
C LEU A 6 -6.63 39.78 -43.35
N THR A 7 -7.35 40.23 -42.32
CA THR A 7 -6.95 40.14 -40.92
C THR A 7 -7.21 38.75 -40.41
N ILE A 8 -6.16 37.92 -40.26
CA ILE A 8 -6.23 36.59 -39.63
C ILE A 8 -6.28 36.81 -38.11
N LEU A 9 -7.48 36.68 -37.55
CA LEU A 9 -7.70 36.72 -36.10
C LEU A 9 -7.25 35.36 -35.54
N GLY A 10 -6.01 35.26 -35.04
CA GLY A 10 -5.45 34.08 -34.36
C GLY A 10 -6.14 33.84 -33.02
N CYS A 11 -6.99 32.84 -32.98
CA CYS A 11 -7.61 32.36 -31.74
C CYS A 11 -6.53 31.63 -30.92
N PHE A 12 -5.90 32.30 -29.94
CA PHE A 12 -5.05 31.68 -28.95
C PHE A 12 -5.93 30.86 -28.01
N ILE A 13 -6.05 29.56 -28.28
CA ILE A 13 -6.63 28.60 -27.31
C ILE A 13 -5.60 28.42 -26.19
N SER A 14 -5.80 29.16 -25.09
CA SER A 14 -5.03 28.95 -23.86
C SER A 14 -5.40 27.59 -23.29
N ILE A 15 -4.56 26.56 -23.53
CA ILE A 15 -4.66 25.27 -22.90
C ILE A 15 -4.18 25.47 -21.45
N PHE A 16 -5.12 25.72 -20.52
CA PHE A 16 -4.80 25.64 -19.09
C PHE A 16 -4.59 24.16 -18.74
N PRO A 17 -3.45 23.79 -18.16
CA PRO A 17 -3.30 22.45 -17.61
C PRO A 17 -4.38 22.25 -16.55
N ALA A 18 -5.19 21.20 -16.69
CA ALA A 18 -6.14 20.80 -15.67
C ALA A 18 -5.32 20.49 -14.39
N GLN A 19 -5.49 21.32 -13.35
CA GLN A 19 -4.84 21.09 -12.07
C GLN A 19 -5.56 19.93 -11.39
N ALA A 20 -4.78 18.92 -10.96
CA ALA A 20 -5.30 17.79 -10.19
C ALA A 20 -5.95 18.28 -8.88
N THR A 21 -7.14 17.80 -8.57
CA THR A 21 -7.91 18.20 -7.39
C THR A 21 -7.39 17.47 -6.16
N PRO A 22 -6.78 18.16 -5.17
CA PRO A 22 -6.21 17.48 -4.00
C PRO A 22 -7.28 16.84 -3.14
N ILE A 23 -6.93 15.72 -2.48
CA ILE A 23 -7.78 15.09 -1.47
C ILE A 23 -7.90 16.02 -0.26
N THR A 24 -9.13 16.34 0.12
CA THR A 24 -9.40 17.21 1.28
C THR A 24 -9.18 16.44 2.60
N LYS A 25 -8.96 17.19 3.68
CA LYS A 25 -8.89 16.63 5.04
C LYS A 25 -10.16 15.88 5.43
N ASP A 26 -11.33 16.40 5.03
CA ASP A 26 -12.62 15.77 5.33
C ASP A 26 -12.76 14.44 4.59
N ALA A 27 -12.34 14.36 3.33
CA ALA A 27 -12.31 13.11 2.57
C ALA A 27 -11.35 12.08 3.19
N ALA A 28 -10.17 12.51 3.63
CA ALA A 28 -9.22 11.64 4.31
C ALA A 28 -9.73 11.16 5.68
N ASN A 29 -10.40 12.04 6.44
CA ASN A 29 -11.05 11.65 7.70
C ASN A 29 -12.21 10.66 7.47
N ALA A 30 -13.01 10.86 6.44
CA ALA A 30 -14.07 9.92 6.08
C ALA A 30 -13.50 8.55 5.70
N TYR A 31 -12.40 8.51 4.93
CA TYR A 31 -11.66 7.29 4.63
C TYR A 31 -11.15 6.61 5.91
N TYR A 32 -10.51 7.36 6.82
CA TYR A 32 -10.02 6.84 8.09
C TYR A 32 -11.13 6.19 8.93
N GLN A 33 -12.27 6.87 9.09
CA GLN A 33 -13.42 6.33 9.83
C GLN A 33 -13.98 5.06 9.18
N ASN A 34 -14.12 5.06 7.84
CA ASN A 34 -14.56 3.88 7.11
C ASN A 34 -13.57 2.71 7.24
N CYS A 35 -12.27 2.99 7.19
CA CYS A 35 -11.23 1.99 7.41
C CYS A 35 -11.33 1.37 8.81
N LEU A 36 -11.54 2.18 9.85
CA LEU A 36 -11.73 1.69 11.22
C LEU A 36 -13.01 0.88 11.41
N ALA A 37 -14.05 1.17 10.64
CA ALA A 37 -15.33 0.46 10.72
C ALA A 37 -15.28 -0.94 10.06
N GLN A 38 -14.34 -1.18 9.12
CA GLN A 38 -14.21 -2.48 8.47
C GLN A 38 -13.67 -3.54 9.46
N PRO A 39 -14.12 -4.79 9.40
CA PRO A 39 -13.49 -5.86 10.15
C PRO A 39 -12.02 -6.00 9.71
N ALA A 40 -11.15 -6.33 10.66
CA ALA A 40 -9.72 -6.51 10.42
C ALA A 40 -9.24 -7.76 11.15
N ASP A 41 -9.61 -8.91 10.61
CA ASP A 41 -9.27 -10.20 11.20
C ASP A 41 -7.75 -10.38 11.31
N GLY A 42 -7.31 -10.79 12.49
CA GLY A 42 -5.90 -11.02 12.77
C GLY A 42 -5.05 -9.78 13.07
N LEU A 43 -5.62 -8.56 13.00
CA LEU A 43 -4.92 -7.33 13.41
C LEU A 43 -5.24 -6.95 14.85
N THR A 44 -4.25 -6.44 15.56
CA THR A 44 -4.49 -5.71 16.81
C THR A 44 -5.18 -4.39 16.51
N GLN A 45 -5.99 -3.89 17.46
CA GLN A 45 -6.65 -2.59 17.33
C GLN A 45 -5.64 -1.48 17.02
N LYS A 46 -4.48 -1.52 17.68
CA LYS A 46 -3.40 -0.56 17.45
C LYS A 46 -2.85 -0.61 16.01
N SER A 47 -2.58 -1.81 15.49
CA SER A 47 -2.09 -1.98 14.10
C SER A 47 -3.12 -1.50 13.07
N LYS A 48 -4.40 -1.75 13.31
CA LYS A 48 -5.50 -1.26 12.50
C LYS A 48 -5.56 0.27 12.49
N GLU A 49 -5.53 0.89 13.66
CA GLU A 49 -5.52 2.36 13.79
C GLU A 49 -4.33 2.98 13.05
N MET A 50 -3.13 2.40 13.23
CA MET A 50 -1.92 2.89 12.56
C MET A 50 -1.97 2.70 11.04
N LEU A 51 -2.47 1.56 10.57
CA LEU A 51 -2.69 1.31 9.14
C LEU A 51 -3.66 2.34 8.54
N CYS A 52 -4.83 2.53 9.17
CA CYS A 52 -5.86 3.46 8.69
C CYS A 52 -5.36 4.91 8.70
N ALA A 53 -4.66 5.33 9.77
CA ALA A 53 -4.11 6.68 9.86
C ALA A 53 -3.00 6.92 8.82
N CYS A 54 -2.08 5.95 8.66
CA CYS A 54 -1.02 6.01 7.68
C CYS A 54 -1.57 6.10 6.25
N THR A 55 -2.51 5.22 5.89
CA THR A 55 -3.10 5.20 4.54
C THR A 55 -3.91 6.47 4.24
N ALA A 56 -4.67 7.00 5.22
CA ALA A 56 -5.37 8.28 5.06
C ALA A 56 -4.39 9.45 4.80
N ALA A 57 -3.28 9.51 5.56
CA ALA A 57 -2.25 10.52 5.38
C ALA A 57 -1.56 10.39 4.01
N LYS A 58 -1.18 9.16 3.62
CA LYS A 58 -0.55 8.89 2.31
C LYS A 58 -1.48 9.15 1.14
N MET A 59 -2.78 8.91 1.29
CA MET A 59 -3.77 9.24 0.27
C MET A 59 -3.84 10.75 0.01
N MET A 60 -3.84 11.59 1.06
CA MET A 60 -3.76 13.05 0.91
C MET A 60 -2.46 13.53 0.26
N GLU A 61 -1.35 12.84 0.56
CA GLU A 61 -0.02 13.23 0.07
C GLU A 61 0.21 12.82 -1.38
N ARG A 62 -0.36 11.69 -1.81
CA ARG A 62 0.03 10.99 -3.04
C ARG A 62 -1.06 10.90 -4.10
N MET A 63 -2.32 11.14 -3.74
CA MET A 63 -3.46 10.96 -4.65
C MET A 63 -4.25 12.25 -4.83
N ASN A 64 -5.04 12.29 -5.87
CA ASN A 64 -6.01 13.33 -6.16
C ASN A 64 -7.41 12.73 -6.35
N VAL A 65 -8.43 13.58 -6.51
CA VAL A 65 -9.82 13.14 -6.67
C VAL A 65 -9.99 12.33 -7.96
N GLU A 66 -9.26 12.70 -9.02
CA GLU A 66 -9.31 12.04 -10.32
C GLU A 66 -8.77 10.60 -10.24
N ASP A 67 -7.71 10.35 -9.42
CA ASP A 67 -7.21 9.00 -9.15
C ASP A 67 -8.28 8.13 -8.47
N ILE A 68 -8.98 8.70 -7.46
CA ILE A 68 -10.06 7.98 -6.76
C ILE A 68 -11.21 7.65 -7.73
N GLN A 69 -11.59 8.61 -8.58
CA GLN A 69 -12.62 8.40 -9.60
C GLN A 69 -12.18 7.35 -10.65
N ALA A 70 -10.92 7.38 -11.06
CA ALA A 70 -10.38 6.40 -11.99
C ALA A 70 -10.45 4.98 -11.42
N MET A 71 -10.12 4.77 -10.13
CA MET A 71 -10.20 3.45 -9.49
C MET A 71 -11.61 2.84 -9.52
N ALA A 72 -12.66 3.63 -9.58
CA ALA A 72 -14.03 3.13 -9.72
C ALA A 72 -14.34 2.60 -11.13
N GLN A 73 -13.47 2.85 -12.11
CA GLN A 73 -13.66 2.40 -13.48
C GLN A 73 -13.03 1.01 -13.69
N GLN A 74 -13.78 0.12 -14.37
CA GLN A 74 -13.30 -1.23 -14.69
C GLN A 74 -12.51 -1.25 -16.03
N ASN A 75 -11.53 -0.35 -16.15
CA ASN A 75 -10.70 -0.20 -17.34
C ASN A 75 -9.20 -0.14 -16.98
N GLU A 76 -8.36 0.11 -17.97
CA GLU A 76 -6.91 0.17 -17.79
C GLU A 76 -6.49 1.33 -16.87
N ASP A 77 -7.16 2.48 -16.95
CA ASP A 77 -6.84 3.64 -16.11
C ASP A 77 -7.23 3.39 -14.66
N GLY A 78 -8.39 2.73 -14.42
CA GLY A 78 -8.77 2.28 -13.08
C GLY A 78 -7.76 1.31 -12.48
N ARG A 79 -7.23 0.38 -13.28
CA ARG A 79 -6.18 -0.54 -12.84
C ARG A 79 -4.87 0.19 -12.52
N LYS A 80 -4.46 1.16 -13.35
CA LYS A 80 -3.27 1.98 -13.09
C LYS A 80 -3.41 2.76 -11.79
N ALA A 81 -4.56 3.38 -11.56
CA ALA A 81 -4.85 4.13 -10.34
C ALA A 81 -4.85 3.21 -9.11
N MET A 82 -5.42 2.00 -9.21
CA MET A 82 -5.38 1.00 -8.13
C MET A 82 -3.94 0.56 -7.83
N ASN A 83 -3.14 0.23 -8.85
CA ASN A 83 -1.75 -0.15 -8.69
C ASN A 83 -0.92 0.99 -8.06
N TYR A 84 -1.19 2.22 -8.47
CA TYR A 84 -0.57 3.40 -7.87
C TYR A 84 -0.93 3.53 -6.38
N MET A 85 -2.20 3.36 -6.01
CA MET A 85 -2.65 3.36 -4.62
C MET A 85 -1.96 2.26 -3.80
N ILE A 86 -1.85 1.04 -4.33
CA ILE A 86 -1.16 -0.06 -3.66
C ILE A 86 0.29 0.32 -3.36
N VAL A 87 1.03 0.83 -4.34
CA VAL A 87 2.46 1.11 -4.21
C VAL A 87 2.75 2.38 -3.40
N LYS A 88 1.96 3.45 -3.60
CA LYS A 88 2.29 4.78 -3.03
C LYS A 88 1.53 5.09 -1.74
N VAL A 89 0.42 4.39 -1.47
CA VAL A 89 -0.43 4.62 -0.29
C VAL A 89 -0.37 3.44 0.66
N TYR A 90 -0.71 2.23 0.22
CA TYR A 90 -0.74 1.06 1.10
C TYR A 90 0.63 0.53 1.46
N ALA A 91 1.52 0.35 0.47
CA ALA A 91 2.81 -0.28 0.68
C ALA A 91 3.67 0.35 1.80
N PRO A 92 3.78 1.69 1.92
CA PRO A 92 4.50 2.32 3.04
C PRO A 92 3.87 2.06 4.42
N CYS A 93 2.58 1.68 4.46
CA CYS A 93 1.82 1.44 5.69
C CYS A 93 1.71 -0.04 6.06
N MET A 94 2.20 -0.95 5.19
CA MET A 94 2.06 -2.40 5.37
C MET A 94 2.90 -2.97 6.51
N SER A 95 3.84 -2.22 7.07
CA SER A 95 4.61 -2.63 8.25
C SER A 95 3.71 -2.99 9.45
N PHE A 96 2.60 -2.26 9.63
CA PHE A 96 1.69 -2.48 10.76
C PHE A 96 0.93 -3.80 10.66
N PRO A 97 0.15 -4.06 9.60
CA PRO A 97 -0.58 -5.32 9.46
C PRO A 97 0.37 -6.52 9.28
N ALA A 98 1.49 -6.34 8.60
CA ALA A 98 2.45 -7.42 8.41
C ALA A 98 3.06 -7.88 9.74
N LYS A 99 3.36 -6.96 10.67
CA LYS A 99 3.87 -7.35 11.99
C LYS A 99 2.93 -8.31 12.71
N ASP A 100 1.65 -7.97 12.80
CA ASP A 100 0.66 -8.79 13.46
C ASP A 100 0.48 -10.14 12.73
N HIS A 101 0.36 -10.10 11.41
CA HIS A 101 0.18 -11.30 10.59
C HIS A 101 1.35 -12.29 10.78
N TYR A 102 2.58 -11.82 10.65
CA TYR A 102 3.77 -12.67 10.78
C TYR A 102 3.97 -13.14 12.22
N TYR A 103 3.67 -12.33 13.22
CA TYR A 103 3.68 -12.74 14.61
C TYR A 103 2.66 -13.87 14.87
N ASN A 104 1.41 -13.67 14.46
CA ASN A 104 0.33 -14.63 14.69
C ASN A 104 0.60 -15.96 13.98
N ASN A 105 1.04 -15.91 12.72
CA ASN A 105 1.38 -17.14 11.98
C ASN A 105 2.58 -17.86 12.60
N CYS A 106 3.57 -17.15 13.08
CA CYS A 106 4.73 -17.73 13.74
C CYS A 106 4.35 -18.40 15.06
N ILE A 107 3.62 -17.71 15.93
CA ILE A 107 3.32 -18.22 17.27
C ILE A 107 2.34 -19.40 17.27
N THR A 108 1.51 -19.50 16.25
CA THR A 108 0.57 -20.61 16.06
C THR A 108 1.18 -21.80 15.35
N ASN A 109 2.32 -21.64 14.66
CA ASN A 109 2.97 -22.71 13.92
C ASN A 109 3.68 -23.70 14.88
N PRO A 110 3.31 -25.00 14.86
CA PRO A 110 3.94 -26.01 15.71
C PRO A 110 5.46 -26.15 15.51
N GLN A 111 5.94 -25.98 14.27
CA GLN A 111 7.37 -26.06 13.96
C GLN A 111 8.16 -24.95 14.66
N THR A 112 7.61 -23.73 14.72
CA THR A 112 8.26 -22.60 15.42
C THR A 112 8.42 -22.87 16.91
N LYS A 113 7.41 -23.51 17.54
CA LYS A 113 7.47 -23.91 18.96
C LYS A 113 8.58 -24.90 19.25
N ALA A 114 8.95 -25.73 18.27
CA ALA A 114 10.07 -26.67 18.39
C ALA A 114 11.44 -26.01 18.22
N LEU A 115 11.52 -24.83 17.57
CA LEU A 115 12.78 -24.14 17.29
C LEU A 115 13.32 -23.33 18.48
N SER A 116 12.48 -22.97 19.45
CA SER A 116 12.89 -22.07 20.54
C SER A 116 12.17 -22.38 21.85
N ARG A 117 12.93 -22.30 22.96
CA ARG A 117 12.34 -22.31 24.32
C ARG A 117 11.54 -21.04 24.65
N ASN A 118 11.73 -19.98 23.88
CA ASN A 118 10.97 -18.73 23.95
C ASN A 118 10.33 -18.42 22.59
N PRO A 119 9.24 -19.11 22.20
CA PRO A 119 8.58 -18.88 20.91
C PRO A 119 8.07 -17.44 20.76
N GLN A 120 7.61 -16.79 21.84
CA GLN A 120 7.13 -15.41 21.80
C GLN A 120 8.24 -14.43 21.42
N GLY A 121 9.41 -14.56 22.04
CA GLY A 121 10.59 -13.75 21.72
C GLY A 121 11.04 -13.96 20.28
N LEU A 122 11.11 -15.23 19.85
CA LEU A 122 11.47 -15.58 18.47
C LEU A 122 10.50 -14.97 17.45
N CYS A 123 9.20 -15.12 17.65
CA CYS A 123 8.18 -14.62 16.73
C CYS A 123 8.13 -13.08 16.70
N ASN A 124 8.29 -12.43 17.87
CA ASN A 124 8.36 -10.96 17.93
C ASN A 124 9.61 -10.42 17.21
N CYS A 125 10.76 -11.09 17.35
CA CYS A 125 11.98 -10.75 16.62
C CYS A 125 11.75 -10.81 15.11
N MET A 126 11.27 -11.93 14.60
CA MET A 126 11.00 -12.13 13.17
C MET A 126 9.98 -11.14 12.63
N ALA A 127 8.82 -10.99 13.30
CA ALA A 127 7.77 -10.08 12.86
C ALA A 127 8.23 -8.61 12.86
N THR A 128 9.09 -8.22 13.82
CA THR A 128 9.67 -6.87 13.85
C THR A 128 10.63 -6.65 12.69
N LYS A 129 11.49 -7.62 12.35
CA LYS A 129 12.40 -7.52 11.19
C LYS A 129 11.63 -7.40 9.87
N VAL A 130 10.58 -8.22 9.70
CA VAL A 130 9.70 -8.17 8.53
C VAL A 130 8.99 -6.81 8.43
N ALA A 131 8.45 -6.30 9.53
CA ALA A 131 7.77 -5.01 9.57
C ALA A 131 8.71 -3.85 9.23
N ASN A 132 9.93 -3.83 9.80
CA ASN A 132 10.93 -2.80 9.51
C ASN A 132 11.32 -2.81 8.03
N TYR A 133 11.57 -3.99 7.46
CA TYR A 133 11.89 -4.12 6.05
C TYR A 133 10.78 -3.58 5.15
N LEU A 134 9.50 -3.87 5.46
CA LEU A 134 8.38 -3.32 4.71
C LEU A 134 8.22 -1.81 4.91
N GLY A 135 8.51 -1.29 6.10
CA GLY A 135 8.52 0.16 6.35
C GLY A 135 9.52 0.90 5.46
N GLU A 136 10.66 0.29 5.18
CA GLU A 136 11.74 0.87 4.38
C GLU A 136 11.59 0.57 2.88
N ASN A 137 11.17 -0.64 2.54
CA ASN A 137 11.20 -1.16 1.16
C ASN A 137 9.82 -1.54 0.60
N GLY A 138 8.73 -1.26 1.33
CA GLY A 138 7.39 -1.72 0.97
C GLY A 138 6.99 -1.36 -0.46
N SER A 139 7.22 -0.12 -0.89
CA SER A 139 6.91 0.31 -2.26
C SER A 139 7.62 -0.56 -3.31
N GLN A 140 8.92 -0.84 -3.13
CA GLN A 140 9.68 -1.68 -4.05
C GLN A 140 9.18 -3.13 -4.05
N VAL A 141 8.88 -3.68 -2.87
CA VAL A 141 8.32 -5.04 -2.73
C VAL A 141 7.02 -5.15 -3.52
N PHE A 142 6.11 -4.19 -3.38
CA PHE A 142 4.83 -4.22 -4.08
C PHE A 142 4.94 -3.91 -5.57
N GLU A 143 5.87 -3.07 -6.00
CA GLU A 143 6.20 -2.90 -7.42
C GLU A 143 6.66 -4.22 -8.05
N ASP A 144 7.49 -4.98 -7.34
CA ASP A 144 7.97 -6.29 -7.80
C ASP A 144 6.86 -7.33 -7.84
N ILE A 145 5.95 -7.34 -6.86
CA ILE A 145 4.78 -8.22 -6.85
C ILE A 145 3.84 -7.86 -8.01
N LEU A 146 3.53 -6.58 -8.21
CA LEU A 146 2.65 -6.11 -9.29
C LEU A 146 3.20 -6.41 -10.68
N ARG A 147 4.53 -6.42 -10.88
CA ARG A 147 5.13 -6.86 -12.16
C ARG A 147 4.82 -8.32 -12.47
N ARG A 148 4.70 -9.17 -11.45
CA ARG A 148 4.37 -10.60 -11.60
C ARG A 148 2.87 -10.86 -11.60
N ASN A 149 2.11 -10.04 -10.89
CA ASN A 149 0.65 -10.12 -10.76
C ASN A 149 0.00 -8.72 -10.90
N PRO A 150 -0.15 -8.21 -12.12
CA PRO A 150 -0.65 -6.83 -12.36
C PRO A 150 -2.14 -6.64 -12.04
N THR A 151 -2.86 -7.71 -11.76
CA THR A 151 -4.30 -7.70 -11.42
C THR A 151 -4.56 -7.92 -9.93
N MET A 152 -3.52 -7.88 -9.10
CA MET A 152 -3.64 -7.98 -7.66
C MET A 152 -4.59 -6.90 -7.10
N THR A 153 -5.50 -7.33 -6.21
CA THR A 153 -6.46 -6.44 -5.53
C THR A 153 -6.32 -6.45 -4.01
N ASP A 154 -5.75 -7.52 -3.45
CA ASP A 154 -5.48 -7.66 -2.01
C ASP A 154 -3.97 -7.68 -1.76
N PRO A 155 -3.42 -6.54 -1.28
CA PRO A 155 -1.98 -6.43 -1.02
C PRO A 155 -1.46 -7.40 0.04
N MET A 156 -2.25 -7.69 1.10
CA MET A 156 -1.79 -8.58 2.17
C MET A 156 -1.70 -10.02 1.71
N THR A 157 -2.71 -10.52 1.03
CA THR A 157 -2.70 -11.85 0.41
C THR A 157 -1.54 -11.98 -0.58
N ALA A 158 -1.39 -10.99 -1.48
CA ALA A 158 -0.32 -11.02 -2.47
C ALA A 158 1.08 -11.04 -1.84
N LEU A 159 1.29 -10.29 -0.76
CA LEU A 159 2.55 -10.27 0.00
C LEU A 159 2.82 -11.64 0.63
N THR A 160 1.81 -12.24 1.26
CA THR A 160 1.97 -13.51 1.97
C THR A 160 2.08 -14.71 1.04
N GLU A 161 1.60 -14.62 -0.20
CA GLU A 161 1.73 -15.64 -1.23
C GLU A 161 3.00 -15.51 -2.07
N ASP A 162 3.63 -14.33 -2.09
CA ASP A 162 4.84 -14.10 -2.87
C ASP A 162 6.02 -14.94 -2.36
N GLN A 163 6.59 -15.76 -3.24
CA GLN A 163 7.65 -16.70 -2.87
C GLN A 163 8.93 -16.00 -2.40
N ASN A 164 9.29 -14.88 -3.01
CA ASN A 164 10.48 -14.13 -2.62
C ASN A 164 10.32 -13.56 -1.22
N PHE A 165 9.13 -13.05 -0.91
CA PHE A 165 8.84 -12.50 0.41
C PHE A 165 8.72 -13.59 1.48
N LYS A 166 8.15 -14.75 1.15
CA LYS A 166 8.18 -15.95 2.03
C LYS A 166 9.60 -16.36 2.39
N ASN A 167 10.48 -16.45 1.39
CA ASN A 167 11.89 -16.80 1.60
C ASN A 167 12.58 -15.76 2.48
N TYR A 168 12.30 -14.46 2.26
CA TYR A 168 12.80 -13.39 3.12
C TYR A 168 12.34 -13.57 4.58
N ALA A 169 11.03 -13.75 4.81
CA ALA A 169 10.48 -13.94 6.15
C ALA A 169 11.06 -15.17 6.86
N GLN A 170 11.24 -16.27 6.13
CA GLN A 170 11.89 -17.47 6.66
C GLN A 170 13.35 -17.24 7.05
N THR A 171 14.09 -16.48 6.24
CA THR A 171 15.48 -16.09 6.57
C THR A 171 15.50 -15.25 7.84
N GLN A 172 14.54 -14.32 8.02
CA GLN A 172 14.45 -13.52 9.24
C GLN A 172 14.12 -14.40 10.48
N LEU A 173 13.24 -15.39 10.33
CA LEU A 173 12.95 -16.33 11.40
C LEU A 173 14.22 -17.06 11.84
N MET A 174 14.97 -17.63 10.91
CA MET A 174 16.22 -18.35 11.21
C MET A 174 17.26 -17.43 11.85
N SER A 175 17.37 -16.19 11.44
CA SER A 175 18.26 -15.20 12.05
C SER A 175 17.92 -14.83 13.49
N CYS A 176 16.67 -15.08 13.92
CA CYS A 176 16.21 -14.85 15.28
C CYS A 176 16.39 -16.11 16.19
N VAL A 177 16.54 -17.30 15.63
CA VAL A 177 16.80 -18.54 16.41
C VAL A 177 18.21 -18.51 17.06
N VAL A 178 19.15 -17.83 16.40
CA VAL A 178 20.57 -17.83 16.80
C VAL A 178 20.90 -16.74 17.82
N GLN A 179 19.91 -15.90 18.19
CA GLN A 179 20.04 -14.85 19.20
C GLN A 179 19.53 -15.34 20.56
#